data_2ed70b84282e43fe5aa02adda95aa970
#
_entry.id   2ed70b84282e43fe5aa02adda95aa970
#
_cell.length_a   1.000
_cell.length_b   1.000
_cell.length_c   1.000
_cell.angle_alpha   90.00
_cell.angle_beta   90.00
_cell.angle_gamma   90.00
#
_symmetry.space_group_name_H-M   'P 1'
#
loop_
_entity.id
_entity.type
_entity.pdbx_description
1 polymer ?
#
loop_
_entity_poly.entity_id
_entity_poly.type
_entity_poly.pdbx_seq_one_letter_code
_entity_poly.pdbx_strand_id
1 'polypeptide(L)'
;MYGLANKALEQMVASRFGEEAWETIKRNAGVDIDVFVSMEAYPDDVTAKLLSAATEVLGLSADAILEAFGEYWVSYTANEGYGNLLTLAGDTLPTFLQNLDHLHTRVGLMFPELKPPSFWCTEICDDSLQLHYRPGVASREGLGPMVIGVVKGLAKRFKTEVEISQTAHRSQGADHDEFSIAFKTR
;
A
#
# COMPACT_ATOMS: atom_id res chain seq x y z
N MET A 1 11.99 -1.31 -6.31
CA MET A 1 11.05 -0.44 -5.53
C MET A 1 11.63 0.96 -5.44
N TYR A 2 10.83 2.02 -5.52
CA TYR A 2 11.32 3.40 -5.31
C TYR A 2 11.54 3.72 -3.83
N GLY A 3 12.54 4.56 -3.56
CA GLY A 3 12.90 4.97 -2.20
C GLY A 3 11.77 5.63 -1.42
N LEU A 4 10.79 6.22 -2.12
CA LEU A 4 9.57 6.76 -1.52
C LEU A 4 8.85 5.73 -0.64
N ALA A 5 8.77 4.46 -1.06
CA ALA A 5 8.14 3.41 -0.28
C ALA A 5 8.95 3.01 0.95
N ASN A 6 10.29 2.90 0.81
CA ASN A 6 11.16 2.59 1.92
C ASN A 6 11.19 3.72 2.96
N LYS A 7 11.17 4.98 2.50
CA LYS A 7 11.07 6.16 3.35
C LYS A 7 9.73 6.22 4.11
N ALA A 8 8.64 5.84 3.46
CA ALA A 8 7.34 5.73 4.14
C ALA A 8 7.34 4.64 5.21
N LEU A 9 7.99 3.48 4.93
CA LEU A 9 8.14 2.40 5.91
C LEU A 9 8.97 2.87 7.12
N GLU A 10 10.10 3.54 6.86
CA GLU A 10 10.93 4.18 7.90
C GLU A 10 10.12 5.11 8.79
N GLN A 11 9.41 6.08 8.20
CA GLN A 11 8.63 7.04 8.96
C GLN A 11 7.48 6.39 9.73
N MET A 12 6.81 5.38 9.15
CA MET A 12 5.79 4.62 9.85
C MET A 12 6.35 3.93 11.10
N VAL A 13 7.49 3.25 10.95
CA VAL A 13 8.13 2.54 12.08
C VAL A 13 8.62 3.54 13.12
N ALA A 14 9.36 4.57 12.71
CA ALA A 14 9.91 5.57 13.62
C ALA A 14 8.81 6.29 14.42
N SER A 15 7.68 6.62 13.77
CA SER A 15 6.57 7.31 14.43
C SER A 15 5.80 6.45 15.44
N ARG A 16 5.75 5.12 15.23
CA ARG A 16 4.96 4.18 16.07
C ARG A 16 5.80 3.45 17.12
N PHE A 17 7.06 3.15 16.79
CA PHE A 17 7.93 2.30 17.59
C PHE A 17 9.25 2.97 17.97
N GLY A 18 9.52 4.17 17.45
CA GLY A 18 10.74 4.93 17.68
C GLY A 18 11.84 4.68 16.65
N GLU A 19 12.77 5.63 16.56
CA GLU A 19 13.90 5.57 15.61
C GLU A 19 14.84 4.39 15.91
N GLU A 20 15.01 4.02 17.17
CA GLU A 20 15.86 2.89 17.58
C GLU A 20 15.34 1.55 17.01
N ALA A 21 14.02 1.38 16.93
CA ALA A 21 13.41 0.21 16.30
C ALA A 21 13.75 0.16 14.80
N TRP A 22 13.67 1.31 14.10
CA TRP A 22 14.05 1.40 12.70
C TRP A 22 15.53 1.07 12.45
N GLU A 23 16.44 1.63 13.25
CA GLU A 23 17.87 1.34 13.13
C GLU A 23 18.17 -0.15 13.40
N THR A 24 17.43 -0.77 14.32
CA THR A 24 17.56 -2.22 14.57
C THR A 24 17.06 -3.04 13.38
N ILE A 25 15.95 -2.63 12.75
CA ILE A 25 15.43 -3.27 11.54
C ILE A 25 16.45 -3.18 10.40
N LYS A 26 17.02 -2.00 10.12
CA LYS A 26 18.06 -1.83 9.09
C LYS A 26 19.26 -2.75 9.32
N ARG A 27 19.75 -2.79 10.56
CA ARG A 27 20.88 -3.63 10.95
C ARG A 27 20.59 -5.11 10.75
N ASN A 28 19.42 -5.59 11.20
CA ASN A 28 19.04 -6.99 11.05
C ASN A 28 18.78 -7.37 9.58
N ALA A 29 18.29 -6.42 8.79
CA ALA A 29 18.11 -6.58 7.36
C ALA A 29 19.43 -6.58 6.56
N GLY A 30 20.53 -6.16 7.17
CA GLY A 30 21.81 -5.95 6.48
C GLY A 30 21.71 -4.84 5.42
N VAL A 31 20.90 -3.82 5.65
CA VAL A 31 20.69 -2.68 4.75
C VAL A 31 21.51 -1.49 5.27
N ASP A 32 22.61 -1.23 4.57
CA ASP A 32 23.54 -0.13 4.87
C ASP A 32 23.20 1.08 3.96
N ILE A 33 22.03 1.66 4.18
CA ILE A 33 21.53 2.84 3.48
C ILE A 33 21.14 3.86 4.55
N ASP A 34 21.86 4.98 4.58
CA ASP A 34 21.60 6.04 5.57
C ASP A 34 20.28 6.73 5.31
N VAL A 35 19.99 7.09 4.06
CA VAL A 35 18.78 7.82 3.65
C VAL A 35 18.24 7.29 2.33
N PHE A 36 16.97 6.96 2.29
CA PHE A 36 16.30 6.63 1.04
C PHE A 36 15.91 7.89 0.27
N VAL A 37 16.33 7.97 -0.98
CA VAL A 37 15.95 9.07 -1.89
C VAL A 37 14.65 8.72 -2.61
N SER A 38 13.62 9.55 -2.46
CA SER A 38 12.25 9.23 -2.90
C SER A 38 12.14 8.83 -4.37
N MET A 39 12.87 9.52 -5.26
CA MET A 39 12.82 9.30 -6.72
C MET A 39 13.86 8.31 -7.22
N GLU A 40 14.67 7.72 -6.36
CA GLU A 40 15.67 6.72 -6.71
C GLU A 40 15.07 5.32 -6.64
N ALA A 41 15.41 4.48 -7.64
CA ALA A 41 14.99 3.07 -7.65
C ALA A 41 16.00 2.21 -6.88
N TYR A 42 15.51 1.40 -5.97
CA TYR A 42 16.27 0.43 -5.19
C TYR A 42 15.89 -1.00 -5.58
N PRO A 43 16.79 -1.97 -5.45
CA PRO A 43 16.49 -3.38 -5.64
C PRO A 43 15.28 -3.81 -4.78
N ASP A 44 14.38 -4.62 -5.33
CA ASP A 44 13.17 -5.04 -4.62
C ASP A 44 13.47 -5.89 -3.36
N ASP A 45 14.62 -6.56 -3.32
CA ASP A 45 15.09 -7.33 -2.18
C ASP A 45 15.40 -6.45 -0.94
N VAL A 46 15.75 -5.19 -1.12
CA VAL A 46 15.96 -4.24 -0.01
C VAL A 46 14.68 -4.09 0.81
N THR A 47 13.56 -3.80 0.15
CA THR A 47 12.26 -3.67 0.81
C THR A 47 11.81 -4.99 1.45
N ALA A 48 12.05 -6.12 0.76
CA ALA A 48 11.71 -7.43 1.30
C ALA A 48 12.50 -7.78 2.58
N LYS A 49 13.81 -7.46 2.60
CA LYS A 49 14.67 -7.65 3.78
C LYS A 49 14.22 -6.77 4.95
N LEU A 50 13.90 -5.49 4.67
CA LEU A 50 13.40 -4.57 5.69
C LEU A 50 12.08 -5.08 6.30
N LEU A 51 11.15 -5.55 5.47
CA LEU A 51 9.89 -6.10 5.93
C LEU A 51 10.08 -7.37 6.77
N SER A 52 10.95 -8.29 6.32
CA SER A 52 11.27 -9.51 7.08
C SER A 52 11.88 -9.17 8.45
N ALA A 53 12.87 -8.28 8.50
CA ALA A 53 13.48 -7.85 9.76
C ALA A 53 12.46 -7.12 10.67
N ALA A 54 11.53 -6.36 10.08
CA ALA A 54 10.49 -5.69 10.84
C ALA A 54 9.56 -6.69 11.56
N THR A 55 9.25 -7.84 10.96
CA THR A 55 8.44 -8.88 11.64
C THR A 55 9.12 -9.39 12.91
N GLU A 56 10.43 -9.60 12.85
CA GLU A 56 11.22 -10.09 13.98
C GLU A 56 11.37 -9.04 15.08
N VAL A 57 11.73 -7.81 14.69
CA VAL A 57 12.01 -6.72 15.64
C VAL A 57 10.73 -6.24 16.34
N LEU A 58 9.64 -6.14 15.59
CA LEU A 58 8.37 -5.62 16.12
C LEU A 58 7.48 -6.70 16.74
N GLY A 59 7.77 -7.98 16.49
CA GLY A 59 6.94 -9.09 16.96
C GLY A 59 5.56 -9.12 16.31
N LEU A 60 5.44 -8.60 15.08
CA LEU A 60 4.20 -8.52 14.31
C LEU A 60 4.26 -9.44 13.11
N SER A 61 3.11 -9.94 12.64
CA SER A 61 3.06 -10.67 11.38
C SER A 61 3.33 -9.76 10.19
N ALA A 62 3.82 -10.32 9.08
CA ALA A 62 4.02 -9.60 7.82
C ALA A 62 2.70 -8.94 7.35
N ASP A 63 1.58 -9.64 7.47
CA ASP A 63 0.26 -9.15 7.10
C ASP A 63 -0.14 -7.92 7.93
N ALA A 64 0.10 -7.95 9.25
CA ALA A 64 -0.20 -6.80 10.12
C ALA A 64 0.67 -5.58 9.78
N ILE A 65 1.94 -5.79 9.45
CA ILE A 65 2.84 -4.71 9.03
C ILE A 65 2.41 -4.15 7.67
N LEU A 66 2.10 -5.01 6.70
CA LEU A 66 1.65 -4.61 5.38
C LEU A 66 0.32 -3.84 5.43
N GLU A 67 -0.63 -4.30 6.24
CA GLU A 67 -1.89 -3.60 6.44
C GLU A 67 -1.67 -2.21 7.06
N ALA A 68 -0.88 -2.15 8.13
CA ALA A 68 -0.52 -0.88 8.77
C ALA A 68 0.22 0.07 7.82
N PHE A 69 1.10 -0.48 6.97
CA PHE A 69 1.82 0.28 5.95
C PHE A 69 0.87 0.81 4.86
N GLY A 70 -0.05 -0.01 4.37
CA GLY A 70 -1.05 0.43 3.40
C GLY A 70 -1.92 1.58 3.91
N GLU A 71 -2.36 1.51 5.17
CA GLU A 71 -3.11 2.58 5.81
C GLU A 71 -2.28 3.86 5.95
N TYR A 72 -1.03 3.74 6.40
CA TYR A 72 -0.10 4.86 6.54
C TYR A 72 0.22 5.50 5.19
N TRP A 73 0.38 4.70 4.13
CA TRP A 73 0.73 5.13 2.79
C TRP A 73 -0.21 6.19 2.23
N VAL A 74 -1.52 6.11 2.51
CA VAL A 74 -2.50 7.09 2.04
C VAL A 74 -2.27 8.46 2.66
N SER A 75 -2.01 8.53 3.96
CA SER A 75 -1.72 9.79 4.65
C SER A 75 -0.34 10.33 4.30
N TYR A 76 0.65 9.45 4.19
CA TYR A 76 2.01 9.78 3.81
C TYR A 76 2.05 10.45 2.42
N THR A 77 1.50 9.79 1.41
CA THR A 77 1.50 10.32 0.04
C THR A 77 0.71 11.61 -0.09
N ALA A 78 -0.37 11.78 0.67
CA ALA A 78 -1.12 13.03 0.71
C ALA A 78 -0.26 14.21 1.22
N ASN A 79 0.63 13.97 2.18
CA ASN A 79 1.49 14.98 2.79
C ASN A 79 2.79 15.23 2.00
N GLU A 80 3.32 14.21 1.33
CA GLU A 80 4.58 14.27 0.54
C GLU A 80 4.41 14.90 -0.87
N GLY A 81 3.38 15.70 -1.08
CA GLY A 81 3.18 16.45 -2.32
C GLY A 81 2.29 15.78 -3.36
N TYR A 82 1.79 14.58 -3.10
CA TYR A 82 0.87 13.87 -4.02
C TYR A 82 -0.62 14.11 -3.71
N GLY A 83 -0.94 15.00 -2.75
CA GLY A 83 -2.31 15.28 -2.32
C GLY A 83 -3.24 15.70 -3.46
N ASN A 84 -2.77 16.54 -4.39
CA ASN A 84 -3.55 16.96 -5.56
C ASN A 84 -3.85 15.76 -6.49
N LEU A 85 -2.90 14.84 -6.67
CA LEU A 85 -3.09 13.66 -7.47
C LEU A 85 -4.16 12.73 -6.86
N LEU A 86 -4.16 12.58 -5.54
CA LEU A 86 -5.19 11.84 -4.83
C LEU A 86 -6.57 12.50 -4.95
N THR A 87 -6.64 13.82 -4.91
CA THR A 87 -7.91 14.55 -5.08
C THR A 87 -8.49 14.38 -6.49
N LEU A 88 -7.64 14.30 -7.52
CA LEU A 88 -8.07 14.04 -8.89
C LEU A 88 -8.61 12.63 -9.13
N ALA A 89 -8.31 11.68 -8.25
CA ALA A 89 -8.83 10.33 -8.36
C ALA A 89 -10.28 10.18 -7.87
N GLY A 90 -10.76 11.11 -7.04
CA GLY A 90 -12.14 11.12 -6.58
C GLY A 90 -12.32 11.78 -5.22
N ASP A 91 -13.54 12.19 -4.94
CA ASP A 91 -13.98 12.86 -3.70
C ASP A 91 -14.76 11.93 -2.76
N THR A 92 -15.05 10.70 -3.20
CA THR A 92 -15.67 9.65 -2.39
C THR A 92 -14.87 8.35 -2.49
N LEU A 93 -15.01 7.47 -1.51
CA LEU A 93 -14.33 6.17 -1.51
C LEU A 93 -14.67 5.34 -2.76
N PRO A 94 -15.94 5.13 -3.15
CA PRO A 94 -16.27 4.36 -4.34
C PRO A 94 -15.68 4.95 -5.63
N THR A 95 -15.79 6.27 -5.81
CA THR A 95 -15.25 6.95 -6.99
C THR A 95 -13.74 6.84 -7.05
N PHE A 96 -13.05 6.97 -5.91
CA PHE A 96 -11.60 6.84 -5.84
C PHE A 96 -11.16 5.42 -6.21
N LEU A 97 -11.81 4.38 -5.67
CA LEU A 97 -11.47 2.98 -5.96
C LEU A 97 -11.68 2.65 -7.44
N GLN A 98 -12.73 3.15 -8.07
CA GLN A 98 -12.99 2.98 -9.50
C GLN A 98 -11.92 3.67 -10.38
N ASN A 99 -11.32 4.77 -9.90
CA ASN A 99 -10.28 5.52 -10.61
C ASN A 99 -8.85 5.13 -10.22
N LEU A 100 -8.67 4.12 -9.37
CA LEU A 100 -7.38 3.75 -8.83
C LEU A 100 -6.37 3.31 -9.92
N ASP A 101 -6.84 2.62 -10.96
CA ASP A 101 -6.01 2.23 -12.10
C ASP A 101 -5.53 3.46 -12.90
N HIS A 102 -6.39 4.43 -13.12
CA HIS A 102 -6.02 5.70 -13.77
C HIS A 102 -5.01 6.49 -12.94
N LEU A 103 -5.15 6.48 -11.61
CA LEU A 103 -4.18 7.09 -10.71
C LEU A 103 -2.80 6.42 -10.87
N HIS A 104 -2.75 5.09 -10.85
CA HIS A 104 -1.50 4.34 -11.00
C HIS A 104 -0.86 4.53 -12.38
N THR A 105 -1.66 4.65 -13.45
CA THR A 105 -1.17 4.99 -14.78
C THR A 105 -0.46 6.35 -14.78
N ARG A 106 -1.03 7.37 -14.13
CA ARG A 106 -0.40 8.70 -14.01
C ARG A 106 0.87 8.65 -13.15
N VAL A 107 0.86 7.90 -12.05
CA VAL A 107 2.06 7.68 -11.22
C VAL A 107 3.17 7.02 -12.05
N GLY A 108 2.84 6.05 -12.89
CA GLY A 108 3.80 5.39 -13.78
C GLY A 108 4.51 6.34 -14.73
N LEU A 109 3.87 7.45 -15.14
CA LEU A 109 4.51 8.48 -15.97
C LEU A 109 5.57 9.29 -15.20
N MET A 110 5.42 9.44 -13.89
CA MET A 110 6.38 10.14 -13.03
C MET A 110 7.53 9.23 -12.56
N PHE A 111 7.32 7.93 -12.55
CA PHE A 111 8.25 6.91 -12.09
C PHE A 111 8.51 5.88 -13.21
N PRO A 112 9.44 6.13 -14.14
CA PRO A 112 9.61 5.33 -15.36
C PRO A 112 9.94 3.85 -15.13
N GLU A 113 10.60 3.52 -14.03
CA GLU A 113 10.93 2.12 -13.69
C GLU A 113 9.82 1.42 -12.90
N LEU A 114 8.78 2.15 -12.51
CA LEU A 114 7.64 1.58 -11.81
C LEU A 114 6.82 0.74 -12.80
N LYS A 115 6.56 -0.49 -12.41
CA LYS A 115 5.54 -1.32 -13.03
C LYS A 115 4.30 -1.23 -12.15
N PRO A 116 3.35 -0.33 -12.46
CA PRO A 116 2.21 -0.12 -11.60
C PRO A 116 1.34 -1.38 -11.55
N PRO A 117 0.66 -1.62 -10.43
CA PRO A 117 -0.38 -2.64 -10.36
C PRO A 117 -1.60 -2.22 -11.19
N SER A 118 -2.42 -3.19 -11.55
CA SER A 118 -3.74 -2.96 -12.15
C SER A 118 -4.83 -3.13 -11.11
N PHE A 119 -5.80 -2.22 -11.15
CA PHE A 119 -7.01 -2.28 -10.33
C PHE A 119 -8.25 -2.14 -11.21
N TRP A 120 -9.31 -2.85 -10.87
CA TRP A 120 -10.63 -2.65 -11.48
C TRP A 120 -11.72 -3.01 -10.48
N CYS A 121 -12.90 -2.46 -10.68
CA CYS A 121 -14.05 -2.73 -9.84
C CYS A 121 -15.14 -3.44 -10.63
N THR A 122 -15.82 -4.39 -9.99
CA THR A 122 -17.03 -5.05 -10.49
C THR A 122 -18.12 -5.04 -9.40
N GLU A 123 -19.33 -5.49 -9.73
CA GLU A 123 -20.46 -5.58 -8.79
C GLU A 123 -20.69 -4.28 -8.00
N ILE A 124 -20.62 -3.14 -8.72
CA ILE A 124 -20.72 -1.83 -8.12
C ILE A 124 -22.18 -1.54 -7.76
N CYS A 125 -22.44 -1.38 -6.47
CA CYS A 125 -23.73 -1.04 -5.88
C CYS A 125 -23.63 0.27 -5.09
N ASP A 126 -24.74 0.73 -4.53
CA ASP A 126 -24.79 1.97 -3.74
C ASP A 126 -23.97 1.88 -2.45
N ASP A 127 -23.83 0.67 -1.89
CA ASP A 127 -23.20 0.41 -0.59
C ASP A 127 -22.05 -0.64 -0.64
N SER A 128 -21.71 -1.12 -1.82
CA SER A 128 -20.68 -2.17 -1.97
C SER A 128 -20.06 -2.20 -3.35
N LEU A 129 -18.87 -2.82 -3.46
CA LEU A 129 -18.22 -3.16 -4.72
C LEU A 129 -17.24 -4.32 -4.52
N GLN A 130 -16.86 -4.96 -5.62
CA GLN A 130 -15.71 -5.87 -5.68
C GLN A 130 -14.52 -5.12 -6.26
N LEU A 131 -13.41 -5.07 -5.50
CA LEU A 131 -12.14 -4.53 -5.95
C LEU A 131 -11.21 -5.68 -6.32
N HIS A 132 -10.68 -5.63 -7.53
CA HIS A 132 -9.70 -6.57 -8.04
C HIS A 132 -8.33 -5.93 -8.10
N TYR A 133 -7.29 -6.70 -7.75
CA TYR A 133 -5.92 -6.27 -7.70
C TYR A 133 -4.99 -7.27 -8.38
N ARG A 134 -4.18 -6.79 -9.33
CA ARG A 134 -3.10 -7.56 -9.94
C ARG A 134 -1.80 -6.77 -9.82
N PRO A 135 -0.76 -7.29 -9.14
CA PRO A 135 0.52 -6.59 -9.02
C PRO A 135 1.20 -6.45 -10.38
N GLY A 136 1.90 -5.35 -10.60
CA GLY A 136 2.63 -5.08 -11.84
C GLY A 136 3.88 -5.97 -12.04
N VAL A 137 4.32 -6.65 -10.99
CA VAL A 137 5.44 -7.60 -11.01
C VAL A 137 4.96 -8.94 -10.48
N ALA A 138 5.22 -10.01 -11.22
CA ALA A 138 4.73 -11.36 -10.90
C ALA A 138 5.17 -11.89 -9.52
N SER A 139 6.35 -11.44 -9.05
CA SER A 139 6.93 -11.86 -7.76
C SER A 139 6.34 -11.19 -6.52
N ARG A 140 5.42 -10.23 -6.68
CA ARG A 140 4.77 -9.54 -5.56
C ARG A 140 3.52 -10.28 -5.12
N GLU A 141 3.70 -11.50 -4.64
CA GLU A 141 2.64 -12.25 -3.99
C GLU A 141 2.46 -11.78 -2.54
N GLY A 142 1.25 -11.92 -2.00
CA GLY A 142 0.97 -11.63 -0.60
C GLY A 142 0.81 -10.15 -0.24
N LEU A 143 0.60 -9.26 -1.21
CA LEU A 143 0.31 -7.84 -0.93
C LEU A 143 -1.17 -7.54 -0.63
N GLY A 144 -2.01 -8.55 -0.56
CA GLY A 144 -3.43 -8.40 -0.19
C GLY A 144 -3.63 -7.59 1.10
N PRO A 145 -2.92 -7.86 2.20
CA PRO A 145 -3.00 -7.07 3.42
C PRO A 145 -2.68 -5.58 3.22
N MET A 146 -1.72 -5.25 2.34
CA MET A 146 -1.41 -3.86 2.00
C MET A 146 -2.59 -3.18 1.28
N VAL A 147 -3.26 -3.88 0.37
CA VAL A 147 -4.46 -3.37 -0.32
C VAL A 147 -5.59 -3.10 0.69
N ILE A 148 -5.81 -4.02 1.63
CA ILE A 148 -6.76 -3.82 2.74
C ILE A 148 -6.41 -2.55 3.53
N GLY A 149 -5.15 -2.37 3.88
CA GLY A 149 -4.66 -1.17 4.57
C GLY A 149 -4.91 0.11 3.77
N VAL A 150 -4.62 0.11 2.47
CA VAL A 150 -4.90 1.26 1.58
C VAL A 150 -6.39 1.60 1.58
N VAL A 151 -7.28 0.61 1.45
CA VAL A 151 -8.74 0.84 1.50
C VAL A 151 -9.16 1.42 2.84
N LYS A 152 -8.61 0.92 3.96
CA LYS A 152 -8.87 1.48 5.31
C LYS A 152 -8.37 2.93 5.44
N GLY A 153 -7.19 3.23 4.91
CA GLY A 153 -6.65 4.59 4.86
C GLY A 153 -7.53 5.56 4.05
N LEU A 154 -7.99 5.12 2.89
CA LEU A 154 -8.93 5.87 2.06
C LEU A 154 -10.28 6.06 2.76
N ALA A 155 -10.81 5.02 3.41
CA ALA A 155 -12.04 5.09 4.19
C ALA A 155 -11.96 6.17 5.29
N LYS A 156 -10.84 6.25 6.01
CA LYS A 156 -10.58 7.31 6.99
C LYS A 156 -10.55 8.69 6.32
N ARG A 157 -9.86 8.82 5.18
CA ARG A 157 -9.79 10.07 4.42
C ARG A 157 -11.17 10.57 3.99
N PHE A 158 -12.04 9.68 3.55
CA PHE A 158 -13.40 10.00 3.08
C PHE A 158 -14.47 9.90 4.18
N LYS A 159 -14.08 9.65 5.44
CA LYS A 159 -15.00 9.50 6.59
C LYS A 159 -16.10 8.46 6.34
N THR A 160 -15.72 7.37 5.69
CA THR A 160 -16.59 6.25 5.31
C THR A 160 -16.30 5.06 6.22
N GLU A 161 -17.30 4.37 6.71
CA GLU A 161 -17.13 3.09 7.40
C GLU A 161 -17.05 1.98 6.35
N VAL A 162 -16.11 1.03 6.53
CA VAL A 162 -15.91 -0.08 5.59
C VAL A 162 -15.81 -1.41 6.31
N GLU A 163 -16.38 -2.44 5.67
CA GLU A 163 -16.12 -3.84 5.95
C GLU A 163 -15.41 -4.42 4.71
N ILE A 164 -14.27 -5.06 4.91
CA ILE A 164 -13.44 -5.58 3.82
C ILE A 164 -13.15 -7.05 4.08
N SER A 165 -13.39 -7.88 3.08
CA SER A 165 -12.97 -9.28 3.08
C SER A 165 -12.28 -9.63 1.77
N GLN A 166 -11.14 -10.31 1.84
CA GLN A 166 -10.48 -10.85 0.66
C GLN A 166 -11.16 -12.16 0.26
N THR A 167 -11.72 -12.19 -0.95
CA THR A 167 -12.54 -13.32 -1.48
C THR A 167 -11.74 -14.24 -2.39
N ALA A 168 -10.69 -13.72 -3.05
CA ALA A 168 -9.75 -14.52 -3.81
C ALA A 168 -8.31 -14.13 -3.47
N HIS A 169 -7.42 -15.13 -3.39
CA HIS A 169 -6.03 -14.97 -3.00
C HIS A 169 -5.11 -15.48 -4.10
N ARG A 170 -4.29 -14.61 -4.64
CA ARG A 170 -3.29 -14.96 -5.64
C ARG A 170 -2.24 -15.94 -5.06
N SER A 171 -1.88 -15.78 -3.80
CA SER A 171 -1.00 -16.69 -3.06
C SER A 171 -1.58 -18.12 -2.90
N GLN A 172 -2.89 -18.29 -3.14
CA GLN A 172 -3.59 -19.58 -3.11
C GLN A 172 -3.94 -20.09 -4.52
N GLY A 173 -3.38 -19.47 -5.58
CA GLY A 173 -3.54 -19.92 -6.96
C GLY A 173 -4.62 -19.20 -7.76
N ALA A 174 -5.24 -18.16 -7.23
CA ALA A 174 -6.12 -17.29 -8.02
C ALA A 174 -5.31 -16.46 -9.03
N ASP A 175 -5.95 -16.04 -10.14
CA ASP A 175 -5.31 -15.20 -11.16
C ASP A 175 -4.94 -13.80 -10.63
N HIS A 176 -5.74 -13.29 -9.70
CA HIS A 176 -5.57 -12.01 -9.02
C HIS A 176 -6.16 -12.05 -7.61
N ASP A 177 -5.89 -11.02 -6.82
CA ASP A 177 -6.53 -10.84 -5.52
C ASP A 177 -7.86 -10.12 -5.70
N GLU A 178 -8.88 -10.50 -4.93
CA GLU A 178 -10.22 -9.93 -5.00
C GLU A 178 -10.71 -9.60 -3.59
N PHE A 179 -11.35 -8.43 -3.46
CA PHE A 179 -11.82 -7.90 -2.18
C PHE A 179 -13.29 -7.47 -2.30
N SER A 180 -14.13 -8.04 -1.46
CA SER A 180 -15.48 -7.53 -1.24
C SER A 180 -15.42 -6.37 -0.26
N ILE A 181 -15.94 -5.21 -0.66
CA ILE A 181 -15.92 -3.99 0.13
C ILE A 181 -17.35 -3.49 0.28
N ALA A 182 -17.87 -3.55 1.51
CA ALA A 182 -19.11 -2.87 1.88
C ALA A 182 -18.77 -1.55 2.57
N PHE A 183 -19.54 -0.49 2.30
CA PHE A 183 -19.27 0.84 2.83
C PHE A 183 -20.55 1.60 3.20
N LYS A 184 -20.45 2.44 4.24
CA LYS A 184 -21.49 3.36 4.67
C LYS A 184 -20.91 4.76 4.79
N THR A 185 -21.44 5.71 4.01
CA THR A 185 -21.12 7.13 4.17
C THR A 185 -21.81 7.65 5.44
N ARG A 186 -21.03 8.30 6.31
CA ARG A 186 -21.57 8.95 7.51
C ARG A 186 -22.27 10.25 7.18
#